data_d1038111c06c7b55db10733a55e6a1b7
#
_entry.id   d1038111c06c7b55db10733a55e6a1b7
#
_cell.length_a   1.000
_cell.length_b   1.000
_cell.length_c   1.000
_cell.angle_alpha   90.00
_cell.angle_beta   90.00
_cell.angle_gamma   90.00
#
_symmetry.space_group_name_H-M   'P 1'
#
loop_
_entity.id
_entity.type
_entity.pdbx_description
1 polymer ?
#
loop_
_entity_poly.entity_id
_entity_poly.type
_entity_poly.pdbx_seq_one_letter_code
_entity_poly.pdbx_strand_id
1 'polypeptide(L)'
;ATLHIPHYIEGKYWNVDTAFDVKPLNADLLLKFYYYLATCFDYKYYMSQTTLPSMTQTSYNSMKIPVPSQKEQGEIIEFLDRKTGDIDLLIGEKEALIADLESYKKSLIFEVVTGKRKVV
;
A
#
# COMPACT_ATOMS: atom_id res chain seq x y z
N ALA A 1 -2.49 -11.01 -10.85
CA ALA A 1 -1.98 -11.12 -9.46
C ALA A 1 -1.10 -9.92 -9.16
N THR A 2 -1.40 -9.19 -8.09
CA THR A 2 -0.63 -8.03 -7.63
C THR A 2 0.47 -8.49 -6.68
N LEU A 3 1.53 -9.09 -7.22
CA LEU A 3 2.64 -9.64 -6.45
C LEU A 3 3.38 -8.64 -5.56
N HIS A 4 3.28 -7.36 -5.88
CA HIS A 4 4.05 -6.27 -5.26
C HIS A 4 3.26 -5.47 -4.22
N ILE A 5 2.05 -5.89 -3.89
CA ILE A 5 1.22 -5.20 -2.91
C ILE A 5 0.94 -6.16 -1.75
N PRO A 6 1.75 -6.15 -0.69
CA PRO A 6 1.44 -6.91 0.51
C PRO A 6 0.24 -6.29 1.23
N HIS A 7 -0.56 -7.13 1.88
CA HIS A 7 -1.66 -6.72 2.73
C HIS A 7 -1.39 -7.14 4.16
N TYR A 8 -1.57 -6.22 5.10
CA TYR A 8 -1.57 -6.51 6.52
C TYR A 8 -3.02 -6.60 6.99
N ILE A 9 -3.43 -7.78 7.48
CA ILE A 9 -4.81 -8.05 7.87
C ILE A 9 -4.85 -8.54 9.31
N GLU A 10 -5.67 -7.92 10.13
CA GLU A 10 -5.96 -8.36 11.49
C GLU A 10 -7.33 -9.05 11.53
N GLY A 11 -7.39 -10.18 12.24
CA GLY A 11 -8.62 -10.95 12.41
C GLY A 11 -8.76 -12.10 11.41
N LYS A 12 -10.00 -12.55 11.19
CA LYS A 12 -10.29 -13.67 10.29
C LYS A 12 -10.44 -13.18 8.85
N TYR A 13 -9.76 -13.82 7.92
CA TYR A 13 -9.85 -13.54 6.50
C TYR A 13 -9.85 -14.85 5.69
N TRP A 14 -10.29 -14.74 4.46
CA TRP A 14 -10.25 -15.83 3.50
C TRP A 14 -9.20 -15.53 2.43
N ASN A 15 -8.24 -16.42 2.29
CA ASN A 15 -7.21 -16.28 1.28
C ASN A 15 -7.65 -16.91 -0.05
N VAL A 16 -7.20 -16.34 -1.17
CA VAL A 16 -7.40 -16.93 -2.50
C VAL A 16 -6.23 -17.84 -2.86
N ASP A 17 -6.44 -18.83 -3.74
CA ASP A 17 -5.45 -19.84 -4.09
C ASP A 17 -4.12 -19.30 -4.62
N THR A 18 -4.12 -18.08 -5.14
CA THR A 18 -2.94 -17.42 -5.71
C THR A 18 -2.22 -16.47 -4.75
N ALA A 19 -2.70 -16.32 -3.52
CA ALA A 19 -2.09 -15.47 -2.51
C ALA A 19 -1.34 -16.32 -1.48
N PHE A 20 -0.15 -15.85 -1.10
CA PHE A 20 0.62 -16.48 -0.03
C PHE A 20 0.32 -15.82 1.31
N ASP A 21 0.10 -16.66 2.30
CA ASP A 21 -0.03 -16.26 3.69
C ASP A 21 1.34 -16.38 4.38
N VAL A 22 1.79 -15.31 4.99
CA VAL A 22 3.09 -15.27 5.67
C VAL A 22 2.87 -15.38 7.18
N LYS A 23 3.49 -16.39 7.77
CA LYS A 23 3.47 -16.61 9.22
C LYS A 23 4.90 -16.70 9.76
N PRO A 24 5.24 -16.01 10.85
CA PRO A 24 6.54 -16.15 11.46
C PRO A 24 6.69 -17.56 12.04
N LEU A 25 7.87 -18.17 11.86
CA LEU A 25 8.18 -19.47 12.44
C LEU A 25 8.51 -19.38 13.95
N ASN A 26 8.90 -18.21 14.39
CA ASN A 26 9.26 -17.90 15.77
C ASN A 26 8.81 -16.48 16.14
N ALA A 27 9.01 -16.09 17.38
CA ALA A 27 8.63 -14.79 17.87
C ALA A 27 9.58 -13.65 17.46
N ASP A 28 10.70 -13.93 16.78
CA ASP A 28 11.73 -12.93 16.51
C ASP A 28 11.30 -11.91 15.45
N LEU A 29 10.34 -12.27 14.60
CA LEU A 29 9.84 -11.42 13.51
C LEU A 29 8.42 -10.93 13.82
N LEU A 30 8.25 -9.62 13.94
CA LEU A 30 6.95 -8.97 14.04
C LEU A 30 6.32 -8.86 12.63
N LEU A 31 5.10 -9.38 12.46
CA LEU A 31 4.43 -9.40 11.15
C LEU A 31 4.23 -8.00 10.55
N LYS A 32 3.99 -7.01 11.38
CA LYS A 32 3.82 -5.64 10.91
C LYS A 32 5.14 -5.02 10.42
N PHE A 33 6.26 -5.37 11.05
CA PHE A 33 7.58 -5.02 10.53
C PHE A 33 7.83 -5.69 9.18
N TYR A 34 7.52 -6.99 9.07
CA TYR A 34 7.63 -7.70 7.80
C TYR A 34 6.74 -7.08 6.70
N TYR A 35 5.53 -6.64 7.04
CA TYR A 35 4.66 -5.93 6.10
C TYR A 35 5.35 -4.70 5.50
N TYR A 36 5.89 -3.82 6.34
CA TYR A 36 6.62 -2.65 5.86
C TYR A 36 7.84 -3.02 5.02
N LEU A 37 8.60 -4.02 5.46
CA LEU A 37 9.74 -4.52 4.71
C LEU A 37 9.32 -5.08 3.33
N ALA A 38 8.20 -5.80 3.28
CA ALA A 38 7.68 -6.39 2.06
C ALA A 38 7.24 -5.35 1.02
N THR A 39 6.85 -4.15 1.44
CA THR A 39 6.56 -3.04 0.51
C THR A 39 7.81 -2.55 -0.25
N CYS A 40 9.00 -2.84 0.28
CA CYS A 40 10.27 -2.41 -0.28
C CYS A 40 10.97 -3.48 -1.14
N PHE A 41 10.40 -4.69 -1.24
CA PHE A 41 11.05 -5.77 -1.99
C PHE A 41 11.04 -5.51 -3.48
N ASP A 42 12.17 -5.73 -4.13
CA ASP A 42 12.22 -5.84 -5.58
C ASP A 42 11.79 -7.25 -6.02
N TYR A 43 10.49 -7.45 -6.08
CA TYR A 43 9.90 -8.72 -6.50
C TYR A 43 10.31 -9.13 -7.92
N LYS A 44 10.66 -8.19 -8.79
CA LYS A 44 11.06 -8.48 -10.17
C LYS A 44 12.26 -9.37 -10.25
N TYR A 45 13.17 -9.26 -9.29
CA TYR A 45 14.36 -10.11 -9.21
C TYR A 45 14.03 -11.58 -8.95
N TYR A 46 12.94 -11.85 -8.25
CA TYR A 46 12.54 -13.19 -7.82
C TYR A 46 11.39 -13.78 -8.66
N MET A 47 10.82 -13.01 -9.56
CA MET A 47 9.71 -13.45 -10.41
C MET A 47 10.19 -14.28 -11.60
N SER A 48 9.36 -15.26 -12.00
CA SER A 48 9.53 -15.91 -13.29
C SER A 48 9.20 -14.92 -14.42
N GLN A 49 10.05 -14.88 -15.45
CA GLN A 49 9.83 -14.05 -16.66
C GLN A 49 8.84 -14.75 -17.61
N THR A 50 7.62 -15.01 -17.13
CA THR A 50 6.52 -15.60 -17.92
C THR A 50 5.49 -14.51 -18.23
N THR A 51 4.57 -14.84 -19.14
CA THR A 51 3.46 -13.95 -19.56
C THR A 51 2.62 -13.47 -18.36
N LEU A 52 2.51 -14.29 -17.30
CA LEU A 52 1.91 -13.94 -16.01
C LEU A 52 2.99 -14.01 -14.94
N PRO A 53 3.53 -12.87 -14.49
CA PRO A 53 4.55 -12.85 -13.47
C PRO A 53 4.04 -13.54 -12.20
N SER A 54 4.78 -14.54 -11.73
CA SER A 54 4.45 -15.28 -10.51
C SER A 54 5.71 -15.54 -9.69
N MET A 55 5.54 -15.67 -8.38
CA MET A 55 6.57 -16.13 -7.47
C MET A 55 6.17 -17.50 -6.92
N THR A 56 7.16 -18.38 -6.80
CA THR A 56 6.95 -19.67 -6.15
C THR A 56 7.23 -19.55 -4.64
N GLN A 57 6.68 -20.45 -3.85
CA GLN A 57 6.98 -20.51 -2.42
C GLN A 57 8.49 -20.69 -2.17
N THR A 58 9.18 -21.44 -3.02
CA THR A 58 10.63 -21.59 -2.95
C THR A 58 11.35 -20.27 -3.12
N SER A 59 10.94 -19.44 -4.08
CA SER A 59 11.49 -18.11 -4.27
C SER A 59 11.28 -17.21 -3.05
N TYR A 60 10.08 -17.21 -2.48
CA TYR A 60 9.81 -16.49 -1.22
C TYR A 60 10.71 -16.95 -0.08
N ASN A 61 10.85 -18.27 0.11
CA ASN A 61 11.67 -18.83 1.17
C ASN A 61 13.18 -18.60 0.99
N SER A 62 13.63 -18.28 -0.23
CA SER A 62 15.03 -17.95 -0.52
C SER A 62 15.39 -16.49 -0.26
N MET A 63 14.38 -15.62 -0.05
CA MET A 63 14.60 -14.19 0.20
C MET A 63 15.29 -14.00 1.55
N LYS A 64 16.38 -13.26 1.54
CA LYS A 64 17.08 -12.87 2.77
C LYS A 64 16.58 -11.53 3.23
N ILE A 65 16.16 -11.44 4.46
CA ILE A 65 15.64 -10.23 5.07
C ILE A 65 16.45 -9.86 6.32
N PRO A 66 16.64 -8.57 6.62
CA PRO A 66 17.15 -8.14 7.91
C PRO A 66 16.11 -8.36 9.00
N VAL A 67 16.53 -8.90 10.13
CA VAL A 67 15.68 -9.08 11.31
C VAL A 67 16.37 -8.43 12.49
N PRO A 68 16.14 -7.13 12.76
CA PRO A 68 16.68 -6.46 13.94
C PRO A 68 16.02 -6.98 15.24
N SER A 69 16.49 -6.50 16.37
CA SER A 69 15.87 -6.88 17.64
C SER A 69 14.37 -6.53 17.68
N GLN A 70 13.57 -7.30 18.44
CA GLN A 70 12.13 -7.02 18.56
C GLN A 70 11.83 -5.60 19.05
N LYS A 71 12.67 -5.08 19.93
CA LYS A 71 12.55 -3.69 20.40
C LYS A 71 12.69 -2.71 19.23
N GLU A 72 13.71 -2.88 18.43
CA GLU A 72 13.98 -2.03 17.26
C GLU A 72 12.89 -2.17 16.20
N GLN A 73 12.39 -3.40 15.94
CA GLN A 73 11.24 -3.61 15.07
C GLN A 73 10.02 -2.84 15.57
N GLY A 74 9.75 -2.86 16.89
CA GLY A 74 8.64 -2.12 17.50
C GLY A 74 8.79 -0.61 17.31
N GLU A 75 9.97 -0.06 17.53
CA GLU A 75 10.27 1.37 17.34
C GLU A 75 10.10 1.79 15.86
N ILE A 76 10.53 0.94 14.94
CA ILE A 76 10.34 1.16 13.49
C ILE A 76 8.86 1.15 13.13
N ILE A 77 8.09 0.18 13.62
CA ILE A 77 6.64 0.08 13.37
C ILE A 77 5.95 1.35 13.86
N GLU A 78 6.18 1.75 15.11
CA GLU A 78 5.56 2.93 15.69
C GLU A 78 5.88 4.20 14.90
N PHE A 79 7.12 4.36 14.49
CA PHE A 79 7.53 5.50 13.67
C PHE A 79 6.83 5.51 12.30
N LEU A 80 6.80 4.35 11.62
CA LEU A 80 6.19 4.23 10.30
C LEU A 80 4.67 4.41 10.37
N ASP A 81 3.99 3.78 11.34
CA ASP A 81 2.55 3.93 11.52
C ASP A 81 2.14 5.39 11.66
N ARG A 82 2.86 6.13 12.50
CA ARG A 82 2.60 7.55 12.67
C ARG A 82 2.85 8.34 11.39
N LYS A 83 4.00 8.12 10.75
CA LYS A 83 4.39 8.89 9.56
C LYS A 83 3.55 8.57 8.33
N THR A 84 3.25 7.29 8.09
CA THR A 84 2.37 6.91 6.98
C THR A 84 0.95 7.38 7.23
N GLY A 85 0.45 7.29 8.48
CA GLY A 85 -0.86 7.82 8.83
C GLY A 85 -0.98 9.34 8.59
N ASP A 86 0.02 10.12 8.99
CA ASP A 86 0.07 11.57 8.71
C ASP A 86 0.04 11.85 7.20
N ILE A 87 0.79 11.07 6.41
CA ILE A 87 0.84 11.19 4.94
C ILE A 87 -0.52 10.81 4.33
N ASP A 88 -1.14 9.72 4.77
CA ASP A 88 -2.43 9.27 4.27
C ASP A 88 -3.55 10.28 4.53
N LEU A 89 -3.54 10.93 5.70
CA LEU A 89 -4.44 12.05 6.01
C LEU A 89 -4.25 13.21 5.01
N LEU A 90 -3.01 13.61 4.75
CA LEU A 90 -2.70 14.67 3.78
C LEU A 90 -3.12 14.30 2.35
N ILE A 91 -2.94 13.05 1.96
CA ILE A 91 -3.39 12.54 0.66
C ILE A 91 -4.91 12.68 0.57
N GLY A 92 -5.65 12.22 1.59
CA GLY A 92 -7.10 12.31 1.62
C GLY A 92 -7.62 13.76 1.55
N GLU A 93 -6.98 14.70 2.26
CA GLU A 93 -7.32 16.12 2.15
C GLU A 93 -7.10 16.69 0.74
N LYS A 94 -6.01 16.28 0.07
CA LYS A 94 -5.72 16.72 -1.30
C LYS A 94 -6.68 16.12 -2.32
N GLU A 95 -7.06 14.86 -2.16
CA GLU A 95 -8.07 14.21 -3.00
C GLU A 95 -9.44 14.88 -2.86
N ALA A 96 -9.85 15.22 -1.64
CA ALA A 96 -11.08 15.97 -1.39
C ALA A 96 -11.04 17.36 -2.06
N LEU A 97 -9.93 18.07 -1.94
CA LEU A 97 -9.75 19.38 -2.59
C LEU A 97 -9.80 19.27 -4.12
N ILE A 98 -9.22 18.24 -4.70
CA ILE A 98 -9.29 18.00 -6.16
C ILE A 98 -10.74 17.78 -6.58
N ALA A 99 -11.51 16.97 -5.85
CA ALA A 99 -12.92 16.71 -6.14
C ALA A 99 -13.76 18.01 -6.06
N ASP A 100 -13.52 18.86 -5.07
CA ASP A 100 -14.17 20.15 -4.93
C ASP A 100 -13.84 21.10 -6.10
N LEU A 101 -12.58 21.16 -6.51
CA LEU A 101 -12.14 21.96 -7.65
C LEU A 101 -12.75 21.48 -8.97
N GLU A 102 -12.85 20.16 -9.17
CA GLU A 102 -13.52 19.59 -10.34
C GLU A 102 -15.01 19.93 -10.38
N SER A 103 -15.67 19.85 -9.21
CA SER A 103 -17.07 20.26 -9.07
C SER A 103 -17.28 21.75 -9.35
N TYR A 104 -16.42 22.59 -8.79
CA TYR A 104 -16.43 24.04 -9.05
C TYR A 104 -16.20 24.36 -10.54
N LYS A 105 -15.23 23.70 -11.16
CA LYS A 105 -14.96 23.85 -12.60
C LYS A 105 -16.20 23.53 -13.44
N LYS A 106 -16.89 22.43 -13.15
CA LYS A 106 -18.12 22.05 -13.85
C LYS A 106 -19.23 23.10 -13.67
N SER A 107 -19.44 23.57 -12.44
CA SER A 107 -20.41 24.62 -12.13
C SER A 107 -20.12 25.91 -12.87
N LEU A 108 -18.87 26.35 -12.84
CA LEU A 108 -18.44 27.59 -13.51
C LEU A 108 -18.70 27.52 -15.02
N ILE A 109 -18.31 26.41 -15.65
CA ILE A 109 -18.55 26.20 -17.09
C ILE A 109 -20.07 26.27 -17.37
N PHE A 110 -20.87 25.55 -16.58
CA PHE A 110 -22.31 25.53 -16.75
C PHE A 110 -22.94 26.92 -16.59
N GLU A 111 -22.56 27.67 -15.57
CA GLU A 111 -23.09 29.02 -15.31
C GLU A 111 -22.78 29.98 -16.45
N VAL A 112 -21.55 29.94 -16.96
CA VAL A 112 -21.11 30.83 -18.05
C VAL A 112 -21.79 30.45 -19.37
N VAL A 113 -21.75 29.17 -19.75
CA VAL A 113 -22.30 28.70 -21.03
C VAL A 113 -23.81 28.85 -21.10
N THR A 114 -24.51 28.70 -19.98
CA THR A 114 -25.98 28.88 -19.92
C THR A 114 -26.43 30.33 -19.70
N GLY A 115 -25.49 31.26 -19.61
CA GLY A 115 -25.80 32.69 -19.42
C GLY A 115 -26.23 33.05 -17.99
N LYS A 116 -26.15 32.12 -17.02
CA LYS A 116 -26.42 32.38 -15.60
C LYS A 116 -25.37 33.30 -14.98
N ARG A 117 -24.17 33.29 -15.52
CA ARG A 117 -23.08 34.16 -15.10
C ARG A 117 -22.54 34.90 -16.32
N LYS A 118 -22.51 36.24 -16.27
CA LYS A 118 -21.92 37.04 -17.32
C LYS A 118 -20.40 36.99 -17.26
N VAL A 119 -19.78 36.78 -18.40
CA VAL A 119 -18.35 37.06 -18.62
C VAL A 119 -18.27 38.53 -18.98
N VAL A 120 -17.62 39.30 -18.16
CA VAL A 120 -17.49 40.77 -18.37
C VAL A 120 -16.74 41.04 -19.64
#